data_0eb5a95f8a4898567b3178769bf5d3b0
#
_entry.id   0eb5a95f8a4898567b3178769bf5d3b0
#
_cell.length_a   1.000
_cell.length_b   1.000
_cell.length_c   1.000
_cell.angle_alpha   90.00
_cell.angle_beta   90.00
_cell.angle_gamma   90.00
#
_symmetry.space_group_name_H-M   'P 1'
#
loop_
_entity.id
_entity.type
_entity.pdbx_description
1 polymer ?
#
loop_
_entity_poly.entity_id
_entity_poly.type
_entity_poly.pdbx_seq_one_letter_code
_entity_poly.pdbx_strand_id
1 'polypeptide(L)'
;IGIATIATVVASQALISGSFTLINEAMRLNFWPKVKIKYPTELKGQMYIPAINWLLYAGCIFIVIFFKESSEMEAAYGLTIILGMIMSSRLLTMFMRLKKFPKLFIYTFVVVYIVVEGAFLVANLDKFPKGGYVTLIIAAVLAFIMAIWYLAKRIRRNYTEFSKVEKYAHVLS
;
A
#
# COMPACT_ATOMS: atom_id res chain seq x y z
N ILE A 1 6.52 -26.74 14.69
CA ILE A 1 7.40 -26.08 13.70
C ILE A 1 6.78 -26.24 12.31
N GLY A 2 6.45 -27.45 11.80
CA GLY A 2 5.91 -27.63 10.44
C GLY A 2 4.65 -26.83 10.10
N ILE A 3 3.66 -26.81 11.01
CA ILE A 3 2.41 -26.03 10.83
C ILE A 3 2.70 -24.53 10.75
N ALA A 4 3.60 -24.02 11.59
CA ALA A 4 3.97 -22.62 11.56
C ALA A 4 4.64 -22.22 10.24
N THR A 5 5.51 -23.09 9.70
CA THR A 5 6.16 -22.87 8.41
C THR A 5 5.15 -22.83 7.26
N ILE A 6 4.20 -23.76 7.22
CA ILE A 6 3.13 -23.77 6.21
C ILE A 6 2.26 -22.50 6.31
N ALA A 7 1.88 -22.11 7.52
CA ALA A 7 1.11 -20.89 7.76
C ALA A 7 1.85 -19.63 7.27
N THR A 8 3.15 -19.55 7.49
CA THR A 8 4.00 -18.44 7.01
C THR A 8 4.06 -18.39 5.49
N VAL A 9 4.16 -19.54 4.81
CA VAL A 9 4.16 -19.58 3.34
C VAL A 9 2.85 -19.09 2.78
N VAL A 10 1.71 -19.54 3.33
CA VAL A 10 0.38 -19.09 2.89
C VAL A 10 0.18 -17.58 3.12
N ALA A 11 0.59 -17.08 4.30
CA ALA A 11 0.52 -15.65 4.61
C ALA A 11 1.39 -14.82 3.64
N SER A 12 2.60 -15.29 3.32
CA SER A 12 3.49 -14.65 2.36
C SER A 12 2.85 -14.54 0.97
N GLN A 13 2.20 -15.59 0.47
CA GLN A 13 1.50 -15.58 -0.80
C GLN A 13 0.35 -14.56 -0.83
N ALA A 14 -0.41 -14.47 0.27
CA ALA A 14 -1.49 -13.49 0.40
C ALA A 14 -0.95 -12.05 0.36
N LEU A 15 0.16 -11.77 1.05
CA LEU A 15 0.80 -10.45 1.05
C LEU A 15 1.35 -10.06 -0.33
N ILE A 16 1.97 -11.00 -1.05
CA ILE A 16 2.47 -10.76 -2.42
C ILE A 16 1.30 -10.42 -3.35
N SER A 17 0.22 -11.19 -3.30
CA SER A 17 -0.98 -10.96 -4.11
C SER A 17 -1.65 -9.63 -3.77
N GLY A 18 -1.75 -9.29 -2.49
CA GLY A 18 -2.24 -8.00 -2.01
C GLY A 18 -1.38 -6.83 -2.50
N SER A 19 -0.06 -6.99 -2.51
CA SER A 19 0.88 -5.98 -3.00
C SER A 19 0.69 -5.70 -4.50
N PHE A 20 0.46 -6.74 -5.31
CA PHE A 20 0.16 -6.56 -6.74
C PHE A 20 -1.14 -5.78 -6.95
N THR A 21 -2.17 -6.06 -6.15
CA THR A 21 -3.45 -5.35 -6.22
C THR A 21 -3.29 -3.87 -5.86
N LEU A 22 -2.57 -3.57 -4.77
CA LEU A 22 -2.31 -2.20 -4.34
C LEU A 22 -1.52 -1.41 -5.39
N ILE A 23 -0.47 -2.01 -5.96
CA ILE A 23 0.32 -1.35 -7.01
C ILE A 23 -0.51 -1.14 -8.29
N ASN A 24 -1.36 -2.10 -8.65
CA ASN A 24 -2.26 -1.92 -9.79
C ASN A 24 -3.20 -0.72 -9.58
N GLU A 25 -3.79 -0.58 -8.40
CA GLU A 25 -4.61 0.60 -8.09
C GLU A 25 -3.79 1.89 -8.06
N ALA A 26 -2.57 1.87 -7.51
CA ALA A 26 -1.66 3.01 -7.54
C ALA A 26 -1.31 3.44 -8.99
N MET A 27 -1.12 2.49 -9.90
CA MET A 27 -0.92 2.77 -11.33
C MET A 27 -2.16 3.39 -11.98
N ARG A 28 -3.35 2.90 -11.64
CA ARG A 28 -4.63 3.44 -12.13
C ARG A 28 -4.86 4.88 -11.67
N LEU A 29 -4.49 5.18 -10.43
CA LEU A 29 -4.56 6.53 -9.85
C LEU A 29 -3.39 7.44 -10.25
N ASN A 30 -2.45 6.96 -11.09
CA ASN A 30 -1.24 7.66 -11.52
C ASN A 30 -0.26 8.01 -10.38
N PHE A 31 -0.28 7.28 -9.27
CA PHE A 31 0.71 7.39 -8.19
C PHE A 31 1.95 6.53 -8.43
N TRP A 32 1.90 5.58 -9.36
CA TRP A 32 3.00 4.69 -9.68
C TRP A 32 3.23 4.60 -11.19
N PRO A 33 4.50 4.42 -11.64
CA PRO A 33 4.80 4.21 -13.07
C PRO A 33 4.05 2.99 -13.61
N LYS A 34 3.56 3.08 -14.84
CA LYS A 34 2.92 1.95 -15.52
C LYS A 34 3.96 0.88 -15.80
N VAL A 35 3.89 -0.24 -15.09
CA VAL A 35 4.70 -1.44 -15.31
C VAL A 35 3.88 -2.53 -15.99
N LYS A 36 4.57 -3.46 -16.65
CA LYS A 36 3.93 -4.56 -17.39
C LYS A 36 3.26 -5.53 -16.41
N ILE A 37 1.95 -5.73 -16.59
CA ILE A 37 1.17 -6.73 -15.85
C ILE A 37 1.04 -7.95 -16.74
N LYS A 38 1.24 -9.13 -16.16
CA LYS A 38 0.97 -10.42 -16.80
C LYS A 38 -0.26 -11.04 -16.13
N TYR A 39 -1.17 -11.56 -16.94
CA TYR A 39 -2.34 -12.29 -16.47
C TYR A 39 -2.09 -13.77 -16.79
N PRO A 40 -1.71 -14.60 -15.79
CA PRO A 40 -1.34 -16.01 -16.03
C PRO A 40 -2.54 -16.88 -16.39
N THR A 41 -3.75 -16.45 -16.04
CA THR A 41 -5.00 -17.18 -16.33
C THR A 41 -6.08 -16.23 -16.81
N GLU A 42 -7.12 -16.76 -17.47
CA GLU A 42 -8.32 -16.00 -17.87
C GLU A 42 -9.23 -15.64 -16.68
N LEU A 43 -8.96 -16.19 -15.51
CA LEU A 43 -9.70 -15.90 -14.29
C LEU A 43 -9.45 -14.46 -13.83
N LYS A 44 -10.53 -13.68 -13.69
CA LYS A 44 -10.47 -12.31 -13.18
C LYS A 44 -9.86 -12.30 -11.77
N GLY A 45 -8.80 -11.53 -11.57
CA GLY A 45 -8.19 -11.31 -10.25
C GLY A 45 -6.80 -11.90 -10.09
N GLN A 46 -6.35 -12.80 -10.95
CA GLN A 46 -4.97 -13.27 -10.93
C GLN A 46 -4.10 -12.35 -11.79
N MET A 47 -3.26 -11.56 -11.13
CA MET A 47 -2.30 -10.69 -11.80
C MET A 47 -0.89 -10.95 -11.27
N TYR A 48 0.10 -10.85 -12.14
CA TYR A 48 1.51 -10.97 -11.80
C TYR A 48 2.28 -9.78 -12.34
N ILE A 49 3.01 -9.10 -11.46
CA ILE A 49 3.81 -7.92 -11.79
C ILE A 49 5.28 -8.24 -11.53
N PRO A 50 6.05 -8.65 -12.56
CA PRO A 50 7.43 -9.10 -12.36
C PRO A 50 8.33 -8.08 -11.66
N ALA A 51 8.21 -6.81 -12.03
CA ALA A 51 9.01 -5.74 -11.42
C ALA A 51 8.79 -5.63 -9.91
N ILE A 52 7.53 -5.72 -9.47
CA ILE A 52 7.18 -5.66 -8.05
C ILE A 52 7.62 -6.94 -7.32
N ASN A 53 7.50 -8.09 -7.96
CA ASN A 53 7.97 -9.34 -7.37
C ASN A 53 9.47 -9.30 -7.08
N TRP A 54 10.29 -8.80 -8.01
CA TRP A 54 11.72 -8.62 -7.79
C TRP A 54 12.04 -7.57 -6.72
N LEU A 55 11.25 -6.49 -6.67
CA LEU A 55 11.38 -5.46 -5.63
C LEU A 55 11.09 -6.05 -4.24
N LEU A 56 10.01 -6.82 -4.10
CA LEU A 56 9.67 -7.49 -2.85
C LEU A 56 10.73 -8.50 -2.43
N TYR A 57 11.26 -9.28 -3.38
CA TYR A 57 12.33 -10.24 -3.13
C TYR A 57 13.59 -9.54 -2.60
N ALA A 58 14.04 -8.50 -3.30
CA ALA A 58 15.20 -7.71 -2.87
C ALA A 58 14.96 -7.04 -1.51
N GLY A 59 13.75 -6.53 -1.26
CA GLY A 59 13.35 -5.96 0.02
C GLY A 59 13.37 -6.98 1.15
N CYS A 60 12.89 -8.20 0.93
CA CYS A 60 12.96 -9.28 1.91
C CYS A 60 14.40 -9.64 2.28
N ILE A 61 15.28 -9.79 1.27
CA ILE A 61 16.71 -10.06 1.51
C ILE A 61 17.33 -8.92 2.31
N PHE A 62 17.07 -7.67 1.92
CA PHE A 62 17.58 -6.50 2.62
C PHE A 62 17.18 -6.49 4.10
N ILE A 63 15.89 -6.71 4.39
CA ILE A 63 15.36 -6.73 5.75
C ILE A 63 15.99 -7.85 6.58
N VAL A 64 16.14 -9.05 6.03
CA VAL A 64 16.75 -10.19 6.74
C VAL A 64 18.22 -9.92 7.09
N ILE A 65 18.99 -9.34 6.14
CA ILE A 65 20.40 -9.02 6.38
C ILE A 65 20.53 -7.86 7.37
N PHE A 66 19.63 -6.88 7.29
CA PHE A 66 19.69 -5.67 8.12
C PHE A 66 19.35 -5.97 9.59
N PHE A 67 18.24 -6.66 9.84
CA PHE A 67 17.74 -6.83 11.20
C PHE A 67 18.36 -8.01 11.95
N LYS A 68 19.02 -8.93 11.40
CA LYS A 68 19.69 -10.08 12.06
C LYS A 68 18.89 -10.76 13.21
N GLU A 69 18.10 -10.02 14.00
CA GLU A 69 17.30 -10.48 15.13
C GLU A 69 15.79 -10.35 14.86
N SER A 70 15.04 -11.39 15.25
CA SER A 70 13.58 -11.43 15.06
C SER A 70 12.84 -10.35 15.87
N SER A 71 13.37 -9.93 17.02
CA SER A 71 12.74 -8.93 17.89
C SER A 71 12.70 -7.54 17.24
N GLU A 72 13.73 -7.19 16.47
CA GLU A 72 13.79 -5.93 15.72
C GLU A 72 12.82 -5.94 14.53
N MET A 73 12.73 -7.07 13.83
CA MET A 73 11.74 -7.27 12.77
C MET A 73 10.31 -7.17 13.30
N GLU A 74 10.03 -7.71 14.49
CA GLU A 74 8.73 -7.61 15.16
C GLU A 74 8.36 -6.14 15.45
N ALA A 75 9.33 -5.32 15.85
CA ALA A 75 9.11 -3.90 16.12
C ALA A 75 8.72 -3.13 14.85
N ALA A 76 9.43 -3.38 13.74
CA ALA A 76 9.13 -2.79 12.44
C ALA A 76 7.74 -3.23 11.91
N TYR A 77 7.42 -4.51 12.06
CA TYR A 77 6.15 -5.10 11.64
C TYR A 77 4.97 -4.55 12.46
N GLY A 78 5.11 -4.46 13.79
CA GLY A 78 4.08 -3.92 14.66
C GLY A 78 3.68 -2.50 14.31
N LEU A 79 4.66 -1.63 14.05
CA LEU A 79 4.40 -0.24 13.63
C LEU A 79 3.70 -0.19 12.26
N THR A 80 4.10 -1.03 11.32
CA THR A 80 3.46 -1.10 9.99
C THR A 80 1.99 -1.45 10.08
N ILE A 81 1.64 -2.44 10.90
CA ILE A 81 0.24 -2.87 11.11
C ILE A 81 -0.59 -1.72 11.69
N ILE A 82 -0.08 -1.04 12.71
CA ILE A 82 -0.82 0.05 13.36
C ILE A 82 -1.08 1.20 12.38
N LEU A 83 -0.09 1.59 11.58
CA LEU A 83 -0.29 2.61 10.55
C LEU A 83 -1.34 2.17 9.52
N GLY A 84 -1.33 0.90 9.11
CA GLY A 84 -2.35 0.33 8.24
C GLY A 84 -3.75 0.34 8.87
N MET A 85 -3.87 -0.01 10.14
CA MET A 85 -5.14 0.03 10.89
C MET A 85 -5.69 1.45 10.96
N ILE A 86 -4.87 2.43 11.35
CA ILE A 86 -5.27 3.85 11.43
C ILE A 86 -5.77 4.36 10.06
N MET A 87 -5.08 4.03 8.97
CA MET A 87 -5.52 4.42 7.62
C MET A 87 -6.84 3.76 7.24
N SER A 88 -7.01 2.48 7.52
CA SER A 88 -8.25 1.73 7.24
C SER A 88 -9.42 2.27 8.04
N SER A 89 -9.26 2.56 9.32
CA SER A 89 -10.29 3.13 10.19
C SER A 89 -10.70 4.54 9.74
N ARG A 90 -9.75 5.35 9.27
CA ARG A 90 -10.03 6.66 8.67
C ARG A 90 -10.85 6.53 7.38
N LEU A 91 -10.46 5.64 6.48
CA LEU A 91 -11.20 5.39 5.24
C LEU A 91 -12.60 4.88 5.51
N LEU A 92 -12.75 3.94 6.44
CA LEU A 92 -14.05 3.39 6.83
C LEU A 92 -14.95 4.47 7.45
N THR A 93 -14.40 5.32 8.32
CA THR A 93 -15.13 6.47 8.90
C THR A 93 -15.61 7.42 7.80
N MET A 94 -14.78 7.72 6.81
CA MET A 94 -15.15 8.55 5.67
C MET A 94 -16.27 7.90 4.83
N PHE A 95 -16.16 6.61 4.57
CA PHE A 95 -17.19 5.85 3.87
C PHE A 95 -18.53 5.87 4.59
N MET A 96 -18.54 5.66 5.93
CA MET A 96 -19.75 5.72 6.74
C MET A 96 -20.41 7.10 6.70
N ARG A 97 -19.62 8.18 6.71
CA ARG A 97 -20.11 9.55 6.54
C ARG A 97 -20.76 9.77 5.18
N LEU A 98 -20.13 9.28 4.11
CA LEU A 98 -20.65 9.38 2.73
C LEU A 98 -21.97 8.59 2.57
N LYS A 99 -22.09 7.45 3.22
CA LYS A 99 -23.29 6.61 3.23
C LYS A 99 -24.38 7.11 4.20
N LYS A 100 -24.16 8.26 4.88
CA LYS A 100 -25.10 8.90 5.81
C LYS A 100 -25.56 7.99 6.96
N PHE A 101 -24.66 7.15 7.49
CA PHE A 101 -24.94 6.37 8.70
C PHE A 101 -25.30 7.30 9.88
N PRO A 102 -26.10 6.83 10.87
CA PRO A 102 -26.43 7.63 12.03
C PRO A 102 -25.18 8.10 12.77
N LYS A 103 -25.14 9.37 13.14
CA LYS A 103 -23.96 10.01 13.75
C LYS A 103 -23.49 9.27 15.00
N LEU A 104 -24.42 8.79 15.82
CA LEU A 104 -24.11 8.04 17.04
C LEU A 104 -23.27 6.80 16.72
N PHE A 105 -23.63 6.05 15.71
CA PHE A 105 -22.90 4.84 15.29
C PHE A 105 -21.48 5.19 14.82
N ILE A 106 -21.31 6.28 14.05
CA ILE A 106 -19.99 6.74 13.60
C ILE A 106 -19.14 7.16 14.79
N TYR A 107 -19.68 7.90 15.76
CA TYR A 107 -18.93 8.33 16.95
C TYR A 107 -18.51 7.14 17.81
N THR A 108 -19.41 6.20 18.06
CA THR A 108 -19.08 4.98 18.83
C THR A 108 -17.98 4.19 18.15
N PHE A 109 -18.08 3.98 16.83
CA PHE A 109 -17.07 3.32 16.04
C PHE A 109 -15.70 4.01 16.19
N VAL A 110 -15.64 5.33 15.95
CA VAL A 110 -14.40 6.12 16.02
C VAL A 110 -13.78 6.07 17.41
N VAL A 111 -14.58 6.20 18.48
CA VAL A 111 -14.07 6.14 19.87
C VAL A 111 -13.47 4.79 20.18
N VAL A 112 -14.17 3.70 19.86
CA VAL A 112 -13.67 2.34 20.11
C VAL A 112 -12.36 2.10 19.38
N TYR A 113 -12.28 2.46 18.10
CA TYR A 113 -11.06 2.26 17.31
C TYR A 113 -9.90 3.14 17.78
N ILE A 114 -10.14 4.41 18.12
CA ILE A 114 -9.10 5.28 18.69
C ILE A 114 -8.53 4.70 19.98
N VAL A 115 -9.36 4.15 20.85
CA VAL A 115 -8.89 3.55 22.10
C VAL A 115 -8.04 2.32 21.82
N VAL A 116 -8.50 1.42 20.96
CA VAL A 116 -7.77 0.18 20.61
C VAL A 116 -6.47 0.51 19.87
N GLU A 117 -6.54 1.32 18.82
CA GLU A 117 -5.36 1.72 18.01
C GLU A 117 -4.37 2.52 18.85
N GLY A 118 -4.85 3.40 19.74
CA GLY A 118 -4.02 4.16 20.65
C GLY A 118 -3.27 3.28 21.64
N ALA A 119 -3.94 2.28 22.22
CA ALA A 119 -3.30 1.31 23.12
C ALA A 119 -2.19 0.52 22.40
N PHE A 120 -2.46 0.03 21.19
CA PHE A 120 -1.46 -0.64 20.37
C PHE A 120 -0.32 0.29 19.96
N LEU A 121 -0.61 1.54 19.63
CA LEU A 121 0.41 2.53 19.28
C LEU A 121 1.36 2.77 20.44
N VAL A 122 0.84 3.00 21.65
CA VAL A 122 1.65 3.20 22.86
C VAL A 122 2.53 1.98 23.13
N ALA A 123 1.97 0.76 23.05
CA ALA A 123 2.72 -0.47 23.26
C ALA A 123 3.87 -0.68 22.25
N ASN A 124 3.74 -0.14 21.03
CA ASN A 124 4.78 -0.26 19.99
C ASN A 124 5.75 0.92 19.96
N LEU A 125 5.42 2.06 20.58
CA LEU A 125 6.35 3.20 20.70
C LEU A 125 7.61 2.87 21.46
N ASP A 126 7.53 2.04 22.49
CA ASP A 126 8.69 1.58 23.28
C ASP A 126 9.65 0.72 22.43
N LYS A 127 9.12 0.07 21.38
CA LYS A 127 9.90 -0.72 20.42
C LYS A 127 10.45 0.10 19.25
N PHE A 128 10.04 1.37 19.14
CA PHE A 128 10.42 2.24 18.01
C PHE A 128 11.94 2.37 17.81
N PRO A 129 12.77 2.59 18.86
CA PRO A 129 14.22 2.67 18.69
C PRO A 129 14.87 1.37 18.24
N LYS A 130 14.21 0.21 18.49
CA LYS A 130 14.73 -1.13 18.19
C LYS A 130 14.51 -1.59 16.75
N GLY A 131 13.90 -0.77 15.89
CA GLY A 131 13.68 -1.14 14.49
C GLY A 131 12.47 -0.47 13.83
N GLY A 132 11.54 0.10 14.62
CA GLY A 132 10.35 0.76 14.11
C GLY A 132 10.64 1.95 13.19
N TYR A 133 11.74 2.65 13.38
CA TYR A 133 12.16 3.77 12.53
C TYR A 133 12.40 3.37 11.07
N VAL A 134 12.85 2.14 10.81
CA VAL A 134 13.09 1.62 9.45
C VAL A 134 11.81 1.62 8.63
N THR A 135 10.69 1.23 9.23
CA THR A 135 9.37 1.28 8.60
C THR A 135 9.01 2.69 8.13
N LEU A 136 9.25 3.70 8.97
CA LEU A 136 8.96 5.08 8.59
C LEU A 136 9.86 5.58 7.46
N ILE A 137 11.14 5.19 7.46
CA ILE A 137 12.07 5.54 6.39
C ILE A 137 11.59 4.92 5.07
N ILE A 138 11.25 3.63 5.06
CA ILE A 138 10.74 2.95 3.86
C ILE A 138 9.44 3.61 3.39
N ALA A 139 8.51 3.87 4.29
CA ALA A 139 7.26 4.54 3.96
C ALA A 139 7.49 5.95 3.39
N ALA A 140 8.41 6.73 3.97
CA ALA A 140 8.76 8.06 3.48
C ALA A 140 9.38 8.01 2.08
N VAL A 141 10.29 7.08 1.82
CA VAL A 141 10.90 6.88 0.49
C VAL A 141 9.84 6.52 -0.54
N LEU A 142 8.95 5.58 -0.23
CA LEU A 142 7.86 5.20 -1.15
C LEU A 142 6.91 6.36 -1.40
N ALA A 143 6.50 7.08 -0.35
CA ALA A 143 5.64 8.26 -0.47
C ALA A 143 6.30 9.37 -1.32
N PHE A 144 7.60 9.58 -1.16
CA PHE A 144 8.37 10.53 -1.95
C PHE A 144 8.41 10.16 -3.44
N ILE A 145 8.67 8.90 -3.75
CA ILE A 145 8.63 8.38 -5.14
C ILE A 145 7.24 8.59 -5.74
N MET A 146 6.18 8.25 -5.00
CA MET A 146 4.80 8.44 -5.46
C MET A 146 4.47 9.91 -5.69
N ALA A 147 4.90 10.80 -4.78
CA ALA A 147 4.67 12.24 -4.90
C ALA A 147 5.38 12.84 -6.13
N ILE A 148 6.65 12.51 -6.35
CA ILE A 148 7.41 12.94 -7.52
C ILE A 148 6.71 12.47 -8.79
N TRP A 149 6.32 11.20 -8.85
CA TRP A 149 5.65 10.64 -10.03
C TRP A 149 4.31 11.34 -10.31
N TYR A 150 3.52 11.56 -9.28
CA TYR A 150 2.25 12.27 -9.39
C TYR A 150 2.44 13.71 -9.89
N LEU A 151 3.40 14.44 -9.34
CA LEU A 151 3.72 15.80 -9.76
C LEU A 151 4.21 15.85 -11.22
N ALA A 152 5.12 14.96 -11.60
CA ALA A 152 5.61 14.86 -12.97
C ALA A 152 4.47 14.59 -13.96
N LYS A 153 3.54 13.69 -13.64
CA LYS A 153 2.35 13.42 -14.44
C LYS A 153 1.41 14.62 -14.52
N ARG A 154 1.23 15.34 -13.41
CA ARG A 154 0.40 16.57 -13.39
C ARG A 154 0.99 17.65 -14.29
N ILE A 155 2.31 17.88 -14.20
CA ILE A 155 3.02 18.84 -15.04
C ILE A 155 2.88 18.45 -16.52
N ARG A 156 3.21 17.19 -16.86
CA ARG A 156 3.08 16.69 -18.24
C ARG A 156 1.69 16.92 -18.82
N ARG A 157 0.62 16.73 -18.02
CA ARG A 157 -0.76 16.95 -18.48
C ARG A 157 -1.03 18.39 -18.88
N ASN A 158 -0.40 19.35 -18.19
CA ASN A 158 -0.56 20.78 -18.50
C ASN A 158 0.15 21.17 -19.82
N TYR A 159 1.21 20.44 -20.20
CA TYR A 159 1.93 20.68 -21.46
C TYR A 159 1.41 19.84 -22.64
N THR A 160 0.48 18.94 -22.42
CA THR A 160 -0.11 18.14 -23.49
C THR A 160 -1.34 18.87 -24.04
N GLU A 161 -1.20 19.49 -25.19
CA GLU A 161 -2.33 20.06 -25.93
C GLU A 161 -3.15 18.91 -26.55
N PHE A 162 -4.40 18.80 -26.13
CA PHE A 162 -5.35 17.87 -26.74
C PHE A 162 -5.97 18.55 -27.96
N SER A 163 -5.57 18.14 -29.19
CA SER A 163 -6.25 18.56 -30.41
C SER A 163 -7.56 17.76 -30.54
N LYS A 164 -8.63 18.45 -30.94
CA LYS A 164 -9.92 17.80 -31.19
C LYS A 164 -9.80 16.84 -32.37
N VAL A 165 -10.32 15.63 -32.25
CA VAL A 165 -10.31 14.59 -33.28
C VAL A 165 -10.97 15.08 -34.58
N GLU A 166 -11.99 15.95 -34.47
CA GLU A 166 -12.66 16.60 -35.61
C GLU A 166 -11.71 17.29 -36.61
N LYS A 167 -10.59 17.83 -36.10
CA LYS A 167 -9.59 18.49 -36.95
C LYS A 167 -8.84 17.52 -37.89
N TYR A 168 -8.85 16.24 -37.59
CA TYR A 168 -8.15 15.18 -38.32
C TYR A 168 -9.11 14.13 -38.91
N ALA A 169 -10.42 14.30 -38.76
CA ALA A 169 -11.41 13.35 -39.25
C ALA A 169 -11.31 13.14 -40.78
N HIS A 170 -10.93 14.18 -41.54
CA HIS A 170 -10.75 14.11 -42.99
C HIS A 170 -9.48 13.35 -43.45
N VAL A 171 -8.57 13.02 -42.52
CA VAL A 171 -7.37 12.22 -42.79
C VAL A 171 -7.62 10.75 -42.53
N LEU A 172 -8.70 10.43 -41.80
CA LEU A 172 -9.07 9.08 -41.38
C LEU A 172 -10.21 8.49 -42.22
N SER A 173 -10.81 9.29 -43.13
CA SER A 173 -11.76 8.84 -44.13
C SER A 173 -11.03 8.55 -45.46
#